data_c5bfec1b3314791acc8550899ac90c3f
#
_entry.id   c5bfec1b3314791acc8550899ac90c3f
#
_cell.length_a   1.000
_cell.length_b   1.000
_cell.length_c   1.000
_cell.angle_alpha   90.00
_cell.angle_beta   90.00
_cell.angle_gamma   90.00
#
_symmetry.space_group_name_H-M   'P 1'
#
loop_
_entity.id
_entity.type
_entity.pdbx_description
1 polymer ?
#
loop_
_entity_poly.entity_id
_entity_poly.type
_entity_poly.pdbx_seq_one_letter_code
_entity_poly.pdbx_strand_id
1 'polypeptide(L)'
;MKSRTAILVALCLAACWYYAICYSSAVRLGLKPGVVVDFYPLWNGSRAILQRRDPYSLRVTEENEVAAYGATAKAIGNPVEQRFVYPIHATFPLMPLSLLDFRTASGIAFWLFAVLTALSVGWLRGRWDRTTVLYCALTFSSYPVIYDLQSRQPVLLFFGLAVGSFALLRAGHLIPAAILAVLSTGKPQIALPVLLPMLTCAFARWHERKRFVISLGTFSLVILSVTIAVSPGWMREWIAALHAYLQYIRPSLIVSIFGSQVGTAISGILFLALIATLWLHRESNLLFQAAFSVVIFHLIVPYQTYNAVMLLIPVVWAEDNAYLIPVRDWGNQLILVAMRVALVGSWIANAVGIILWHTSPLGKLIAWLLPGTMVRMLLGSLVVMMVVQVVFPSKRLAANLATASRTVALT
;
A
#
# COMPACT_ATOMS: atom_id res chain seq x y z
N MET A 1 7.92 29.64 17.35
CA MET A 1 8.72 28.90 16.36
C MET A 1 9.67 27.86 16.98
N LYS A 2 10.40 28.17 18.07
CA LYS A 2 11.37 27.24 18.71
C LYS A 2 10.76 25.92 19.24
N SER A 3 9.54 25.96 19.81
CA SER A 3 8.91 24.75 20.38
C SER A 3 8.45 23.74 19.33
N ARG A 4 7.96 24.20 18.18
CA ARG A 4 7.54 23.30 17.08
C ARG A 4 8.71 22.54 16.45
N THR A 5 9.88 23.20 16.33
CA THR A 5 11.09 22.55 15.84
C THR A 5 11.62 21.50 16.82
N ALA A 6 11.56 21.78 18.12
CA ALA A 6 11.96 20.83 19.17
C ALA A 6 11.05 19.57 19.19
N ILE A 7 9.73 19.77 19.05
CA ILE A 7 8.77 18.65 18.94
C ILE A 7 9.06 17.80 17.68
N LEU A 8 9.32 18.45 16.54
CA LEU A 8 9.68 17.77 15.29
C LEU A 8 10.96 16.93 15.44
N VAL A 9 12.00 17.50 16.04
CA VAL A 9 13.26 16.81 16.30
C VAL A 9 13.03 15.63 17.26
N ALA A 10 12.26 15.82 18.33
CA ALA A 10 11.94 14.76 19.27
C ALA A 10 11.15 13.61 18.61
N LEU A 11 10.17 13.92 17.76
CA LEU A 11 9.42 12.92 16.99
C LEU A 11 10.31 12.19 15.99
N CYS A 12 11.20 12.88 15.28
CA CYS A 12 12.17 12.26 14.39
C CYS A 12 13.14 11.35 15.16
N LEU A 13 13.65 11.79 16.30
CA LEU A 13 14.53 10.97 17.15
C LEU A 13 13.80 9.76 17.71
N ALA A 14 12.56 9.91 18.16
CA ALA A 14 11.72 8.80 18.64
C ALA A 14 11.43 7.80 17.50
N ALA A 15 11.12 8.29 16.30
CA ALA A 15 10.94 7.46 15.13
C ALA A 15 12.23 6.72 14.75
N CYS A 16 13.37 7.40 14.72
CA CYS A 16 14.67 6.79 14.45
C CYS A 16 15.04 5.75 15.51
N TRP A 17 14.78 6.04 16.79
CA TRP A 17 15.05 5.11 17.90
C TRP A 17 14.15 3.89 17.84
N TYR A 18 12.86 4.09 17.63
CA TYR A 18 11.92 3.03 17.41
C TYR A 18 12.29 2.16 16.20
N TYR A 19 12.77 2.81 15.14
CA TYR A 19 13.29 2.15 13.95
C TYR A 19 14.51 1.28 14.25
N ALA A 20 15.45 1.80 15.04
CA ALA A 20 16.62 1.04 15.46
C ALA A 20 16.24 -0.20 16.29
N ILE A 21 15.22 -0.09 17.16
CA ILE A 21 14.67 -1.21 17.92
C ILE A 21 13.98 -2.22 16.98
N CYS A 22 13.14 -1.75 16.06
CA CYS A 22 12.50 -2.60 15.07
C CYS A 22 13.54 -3.29 14.17
N TYR A 23 14.58 -2.57 13.76
CA TYR A 23 15.68 -3.12 12.97
C TYR A 23 16.44 -4.20 13.73
N SER A 24 16.85 -3.95 14.96
CA SER A 24 17.57 -4.93 15.78
C SER A 24 16.72 -6.17 16.04
N SER A 25 15.44 -6.00 16.32
CA SER A 25 14.49 -7.09 16.48
C SER A 25 14.31 -7.85 15.16
N ALA A 26 14.12 -7.13 14.07
CA ALA A 26 13.90 -7.70 12.75
C ALA A 26 15.13 -8.43 12.20
N VAL A 27 16.33 -7.93 12.44
CA VAL A 27 17.59 -8.64 12.11
C VAL A 27 17.74 -9.90 12.94
N ARG A 28 17.40 -9.84 14.23
CA ARG A 28 17.41 -11.02 15.12
C ARG A 28 16.35 -12.05 14.73
N LEU A 29 15.15 -11.59 14.37
CA LEU A 29 14.01 -12.41 13.99
C LEU A 29 14.21 -13.09 12.62
N GLY A 30 14.86 -12.43 11.66
CA GLY A 30 15.21 -13.03 10.36
C GLY A 30 16.28 -14.12 10.43
N LEU A 31 16.80 -14.44 11.63
CA LEU A 31 17.85 -15.43 11.87
C LEU A 31 17.37 -16.68 12.60
N LYS A 32 16.15 -16.67 13.15
CA LYS A 32 15.59 -17.81 13.89
C LYS A 32 14.63 -18.57 13.00
N PRO A 33 14.77 -19.90 12.84
CA PRO A 33 13.73 -20.73 12.28
C PRO A 33 12.42 -20.50 13.05
N GLY A 34 11.30 -20.35 12.33
CA GLY A 34 9.99 -20.14 12.93
C GLY A 34 9.55 -18.69 13.08
N VAL A 35 10.29 -17.73 12.53
CA VAL A 35 9.85 -16.35 12.41
C VAL A 35 9.48 -16.04 10.98
N VAL A 36 8.18 -15.83 10.76
CA VAL A 36 7.63 -15.54 9.43
C VAL A 36 8.10 -14.18 8.95
N VAL A 37 8.83 -14.16 7.86
CA VAL A 37 9.14 -12.96 7.10
C VAL A 37 8.42 -13.10 5.75
N ASP A 38 7.40 -12.28 5.53
CA ASP A 38 6.54 -12.35 4.33
C ASP A 38 7.29 -12.11 3.01
N PHE A 39 8.53 -11.64 3.09
CA PHE A 39 9.46 -11.55 1.97
C PHE A 39 9.97 -12.92 1.51
N TYR A 40 10.04 -13.93 2.40
CA TYR A 40 10.65 -15.22 2.09
C TYR A 40 9.98 -15.94 0.92
N PRO A 41 8.63 -16.08 0.88
CA PRO A 41 7.97 -16.73 -0.26
C PRO A 41 8.26 -16.03 -1.60
N LEU A 42 8.38 -14.71 -1.62
CA LEU A 42 8.70 -13.96 -2.85
C LEU A 42 10.18 -14.13 -3.24
N TRP A 43 11.10 -14.09 -2.29
CA TRP A 43 12.51 -14.35 -2.50
C TRP A 43 12.76 -15.79 -2.97
N ASN A 44 12.17 -16.81 -2.31
CA ASN A 44 12.32 -18.22 -2.66
C ASN A 44 11.64 -18.51 -4.01
N GLY A 45 10.47 -17.95 -4.30
CA GLY A 45 9.81 -18.05 -5.61
C GLY A 45 10.68 -17.46 -6.73
N SER A 46 11.31 -16.30 -6.50
CA SER A 46 12.27 -15.71 -7.45
C SER A 46 13.48 -16.63 -7.67
N ARG A 47 14.01 -17.22 -6.62
CA ARG A 47 15.13 -18.18 -6.70
C ARG A 47 14.73 -19.47 -7.41
N ALA A 48 13.52 -19.97 -7.17
CA ALA A 48 12.97 -21.14 -7.89
C ALA A 48 12.93 -20.88 -9.40
N ILE A 49 12.46 -19.69 -9.83
CA ILE A 49 12.45 -19.29 -11.25
C ILE A 49 13.87 -19.32 -11.84
N LEU A 50 14.85 -18.72 -11.17
CA LEU A 50 16.24 -18.73 -11.63
C LEU A 50 16.83 -20.14 -11.72
N GLN A 51 16.35 -21.06 -10.89
CA GLN A 51 16.69 -22.48 -10.91
C GLN A 51 15.84 -23.31 -11.86
N ARG A 52 15.01 -22.68 -12.70
CA ARG A 52 14.05 -23.32 -13.60
C ARG A 52 13.10 -24.29 -12.90
N ARG A 53 12.74 -23.96 -11.65
CA ARG A 53 11.71 -24.66 -10.86
C ARG A 53 10.42 -23.86 -10.88
N ASP A 54 9.30 -24.55 -10.80
CA ASP A 54 7.99 -23.92 -10.68
C ASP A 54 7.81 -23.28 -9.29
N PRO A 55 7.61 -21.95 -9.17
CA PRO A 55 7.44 -21.28 -7.91
C PRO A 55 6.11 -21.61 -7.21
N TYR A 56 5.11 -22.12 -7.93
CA TYR A 56 3.81 -22.54 -7.38
C TYR A 56 3.78 -23.99 -6.92
N SER A 57 4.88 -24.74 -7.14
CA SER A 57 4.95 -26.15 -6.77
C SER A 57 4.81 -26.40 -5.28
N LEU A 58 4.30 -27.58 -4.92
CA LEU A 58 4.20 -28.02 -3.52
C LEU A 58 5.57 -27.98 -2.82
N ARG A 59 6.63 -28.35 -3.52
CA ARG A 59 8.00 -28.34 -2.98
C ARG A 59 8.41 -26.92 -2.53
N VAL A 60 8.14 -25.90 -3.33
CA VAL A 60 8.47 -24.50 -2.97
C VAL A 60 7.59 -24.04 -1.80
N THR A 61 6.31 -24.48 -1.76
CA THR A 61 5.43 -24.23 -0.62
C THR A 61 5.97 -24.85 0.66
N GLU A 62 6.39 -26.11 0.63
CA GLU A 62 6.99 -26.80 1.79
C GLU A 62 8.32 -26.14 2.23
N GLU A 63 9.17 -25.73 1.30
CA GLU A 63 10.39 -24.94 1.60
C GLU A 63 10.05 -23.65 2.35
N ASN A 64 8.98 -22.94 1.92
CA ASN A 64 8.51 -21.72 2.58
C ASN A 64 7.95 -22.02 3.98
N GLU A 65 7.20 -23.09 4.14
CA GLU A 65 6.63 -23.52 5.43
C GLU A 65 7.72 -23.90 6.43
N VAL A 66 8.70 -24.70 5.99
CA VAL A 66 9.85 -25.06 6.84
C VAL A 66 10.62 -23.82 7.29
N ALA A 67 10.83 -22.85 6.41
CA ALA A 67 11.45 -21.59 6.77
C ALA A 67 10.62 -20.77 7.76
N ALA A 68 9.28 -20.75 7.58
CA ALA A 68 8.36 -19.97 8.40
C ALA A 68 8.04 -20.64 9.75
N TYR A 69 7.87 -21.96 9.75
CA TYR A 69 7.32 -22.70 10.90
C TYR A 69 8.30 -23.69 11.51
N GLY A 70 9.42 -23.96 10.85
CA GLY A 70 10.34 -25.03 11.24
C GLY A 70 9.93 -26.43 10.77
N ALA A 71 8.70 -26.56 10.22
CA ALA A 71 8.14 -27.81 9.68
C ALA A 71 7.08 -27.48 8.61
N THR A 72 6.61 -28.48 7.85
CA THR A 72 5.50 -28.27 6.92
C THR A 72 4.20 -27.99 7.66
N ALA A 73 3.32 -27.17 7.09
CA ALA A 73 2.02 -26.81 7.68
C ALA A 73 1.20 -28.08 8.01
N LYS A 74 1.23 -29.06 7.13
CA LYS A 74 0.58 -30.36 7.33
C LYS A 74 1.10 -31.12 8.55
N ALA A 75 2.43 -31.11 8.76
CA ALA A 75 3.04 -31.83 9.88
C ALA A 75 2.67 -31.25 11.25
N ILE A 76 2.40 -29.94 11.31
CA ILE A 76 2.05 -29.24 12.56
C ILE A 76 0.55 -28.92 12.67
N GLY A 77 -0.27 -29.41 11.73
CA GLY A 77 -1.71 -29.15 11.73
C GLY A 77 -2.08 -27.68 11.54
N ASN A 78 -1.21 -26.88 10.92
CA ASN A 78 -1.49 -25.47 10.63
C ASN A 78 -2.29 -25.37 9.32
N PRO A 79 -3.50 -24.76 9.33
CA PRO A 79 -4.28 -24.60 8.11
C PRO A 79 -3.69 -23.58 7.13
N VAL A 80 -2.76 -22.73 7.56
CA VAL A 80 -2.19 -21.64 6.74
C VAL A 80 -0.95 -22.13 6.02
N GLU A 81 -1.06 -22.30 4.71
CA GLU A 81 0.06 -22.64 3.83
C GLU A 81 0.85 -21.40 3.42
N GLN A 82 2.17 -21.54 3.28
CA GLN A 82 3.07 -20.46 2.85
C GLN A 82 3.32 -20.50 1.33
N ARG A 83 2.24 -20.46 0.55
CA ARG A 83 2.31 -20.50 -0.92
C ARG A 83 2.94 -19.23 -1.50
N PHE A 84 3.58 -19.38 -2.64
CA PHE A 84 3.89 -18.26 -3.52
C PHE A 84 2.58 -17.79 -4.19
N VAL A 85 2.05 -16.64 -3.76
CA VAL A 85 0.73 -16.12 -4.21
C VAL A 85 0.84 -14.89 -5.12
N TYR A 86 2.02 -14.59 -5.58
CA TYR A 86 2.28 -13.44 -6.47
C TYR A 86 2.23 -13.86 -7.93
N PRO A 87 1.82 -12.99 -8.86
CA PRO A 87 2.09 -13.23 -10.29
C PRO A 87 3.61 -13.24 -10.53
N ILE A 88 4.08 -14.03 -11.48
CA ILE A 88 5.54 -14.22 -11.71
C ILE A 88 6.29 -12.91 -11.87
N HIS A 89 5.74 -11.93 -12.58
CA HIS A 89 6.40 -10.64 -12.80
C HIS A 89 6.62 -9.83 -11.51
N ALA A 90 5.96 -10.18 -10.41
CA ALA A 90 6.26 -9.60 -9.09
C ALA A 90 7.70 -9.89 -8.64
N THR A 91 8.30 -10.96 -9.14
CA THR A 91 9.68 -11.34 -8.82
C THR A 91 10.71 -10.46 -9.50
N PHE A 92 10.40 -9.85 -10.65
CA PHE A 92 11.38 -9.18 -11.52
C PHE A 92 12.12 -8.04 -10.82
N PRO A 93 11.47 -7.13 -10.07
CA PRO A 93 12.18 -6.06 -9.35
C PRO A 93 13.11 -6.59 -8.24
N LEU A 94 12.85 -7.80 -7.73
CA LEU A 94 13.56 -8.39 -6.61
C LEU A 94 14.47 -9.55 -7.02
N MET A 95 14.47 -9.93 -8.30
CA MET A 95 15.28 -11.04 -8.82
C MET A 95 16.79 -10.91 -8.49
N PRO A 96 17.41 -9.73 -8.54
CA PRO A 96 18.79 -9.58 -8.08
C PRO A 96 19.03 -9.98 -6.62
N LEU A 97 18.04 -9.76 -5.75
CA LEU A 97 18.14 -10.14 -4.33
C LEU A 97 18.06 -11.66 -4.13
N SER A 98 17.45 -12.40 -5.04
CA SER A 98 17.37 -13.86 -4.94
C SER A 98 18.67 -14.58 -5.28
N LEU A 99 19.67 -13.87 -5.82
CA LEU A 99 21.04 -14.36 -6.00
C LEU A 99 21.84 -14.37 -4.69
N LEU A 100 21.42 -13.60 -3.71
CA LEU A 100 22.04 -13.49 -2.38
C LEU A 100 21.43 -14.51 -1.42
N ASP A 101 22.14 -14.80 -0.33
CA ASP A 101 21.53 -15.52 0.79
C ASP A 101 20.37 -14.70 1.38
N PHE A 102 19.43 -15.42 2.01
CA PHE A 102 18.20 -14.77 2.50
C PHE A 102 18.46 -13.68 3.54
N ARG A 103 19.45 -13.84 4.39
CA ARG A 103 19.78 -12.85 5.43
C ARG A 103 20.21 -11.53 4.81
N THR A 104 21.13 -11.58 3.87
CA THR A 104 21.62 -10.40 3.14
C THR A 104 20.51 -9.78 2.31
N ALA A 105 19.77 -10.60 1.54
CA ALA A 105 18.63 -10.15 0.75
C ALA A 105 17.55 -9.46 1.60
N SER A 106 17.22 -10.03 2.76
CA SER A 106 16.24 -9.48 3.71
C SER A 106 16.70 -8.15 4.32
N GLY A 107 18.00 -8.00 4.61
CA GLY A 107 18.58 -6.75 5.08
C GLY A 107 18.49 -5.64 4.02
N ILE A 108 18.85 -5.95 2.77
CA ILE A 108 18.76 -5.01 1.65
C ILE A 108 17.29 -4.65 1.38
N ALA A 109 16.37 -5.63 1.36
CA ALA A 109 14.94 -5.40 1.16
C ALA A 109 14.36 -4.46 2.23
N PHE A 110 14.76 -4.61 3.50
CA PHE A 110 14.35 -3.71 4.57
C PHE A 110 14.67 -2.25 4.25
N TRP A 111 15.93 -1.96 3.88
CA TRP A 111 16.34 -0.58 3.58
C TRP A 111 15.73 -0.07 2.28
N LEU A 112 15.63 -0.90 1.26
CA LEU A 112 14.97 -0.55 0.02
C LEU A 112 13.50 -0.14 0.26
N PHE A 113 12.76 -0.92 1.04
CA PHE A 113 11.37 -0.65 1.36
C PHE A 113 11.22 0.61 2.23
N ALA A 114 12.13 0.81 3.18
CA ALA A 114 12.15 2.03 3.98
C ALA A 114 12.39 3.28 3.11
N VAL A 115 13.40 3.25 2.25
CA VAL A 115 13.71 4.37 1.35
C VAL A 115 12.55 4.65 0.41
N LEU A 116 11.95 3.61 -0.22
CA LEU A 116 10.79 3.77 -1.09
C LEU A 116 9.58 4.36 -0.36
N THR A 117 9.36 3.97 0.90
CA THR A 117 8.30 4.54 1.73
C THR A 117 8.54 6.02 2.00
N ALA A 118 9.76 6.41 2.36
CA ALA A 118 10.12 7.82 2.56
C ALA A 118 9.96 8.64 1.27
N LEU A 119 10.47 8.12 0.15
CA LEU A 119 10.33 8.75 -1.16
C LEU A 119 8.86 8.91 -1.56
N SER A 120 8.01 7.92 -1.27
CA SER A 120 6.57 7.97 -1.57
C SER A 120 5.89 9.15 -0.90
N VAL A 121 6.24 9.48 0.34
CA VAL A 121 5.71 10.68 1.03
C VAL A 121 6.07 11.96 0.28
N GLY A 122 7.34 12.11 -0.09
CA GLY A 122 7.82 13.28 -0.85
C GLY A 122 7.20 13.37 -2.25
N TRP A 123 7.07 12.25 -2.95
CA TRP A 123 6.46 12.18 -4.27
C TRP A 123 4.96 12.50 -4.27
N LEU A 124 4.22 12.04 -3.27
CA LEU A 124 2.80 12.39 -3.12
C LEU A 124 2.61 13.89 -2.90
N ARG A 125 3.45 14.49 -2.05
CA ARG A 125 3.40 15.93 -1.77
C ARG A 125 3.98 16.79 -2.89
N GLY A 126 4.84 16.23 -3.74
CA GLY A 126 5.55 16.96 -4.79
C GLY A 126 6.54 18.01 -4.28
N ARG A 127 6.94 17.94 -3.00
CA ARG A 127 7.88 18.86 -2.34
C ARG A 127 8.60 18.21 -1.17
N TRP A 128 9.82 18.66 -0.91
CA TRP A 128 10.65 18.22 0.21
C TRP A 128 10.86 19.39 1.17
N ASP A 129 9.96 19.54 2.11
CA ASP A 129 9.96 20.57 3.14
C ASP A 129 9.91 19.95 4.55
N ARG A 130 9.96 20.78 5.59
CA ARG A 130 9.87 20.34 6.99
C ARG A 130 8.59 19.54 7.27
N THR A 131 7.51 19.87 6.59
CA THR A 131 6.24 19.18 6.73
C THR A 131 6.34 17.78 6.12
N THR A 132 7.04 17.61 4.99
CA THR A 132 7.31 16.26 4.43
C THR A 132 8.10 15.39 5.39
N VAL A 133 9.11 15.94 6.07
CA VAL A 133 9.87 15.22 7.11
C VAL A 133 8.94 14.77 8.25
N LEU A 134 8.01 15.64 8.69
CA LEU A 134 7.02 15.27 9.70
C LEU A 134 6.12 14.13 9.22
N TYR A 135 5.63 14.19 7.98
CA TYR A 135 4.83 13.10 7.42
C TYR A 135 5.62 11.80 7.26
N CYS A 136 6.89 11.86 6.91
CA CYS A 136 7.76 10.69 6.96
C CYS A 136 7.81 10.11 8.37
N ALA A 137 8.09 10.92 9.39
CA ALA A 137 8.14 10.46 10.77
C ALA A 137 6.82 9.82 11.23
N LEU A 138 5.67 10.44 10.93
CA LEU A 138 4.35 9.89 11.25
C LEU A 138 4.08 8.57 10.48
N THR A 139 4.47 8.51 9.21
CA THR A 139 4.33 7.31 8.38
C THR A 139 5.12 6.14 8.96
N PHE A 140 6.38 6.38 9.31
CA PHE A 140 7.24 5.37 9.91
C PHE A 140 6.83 4.99 11.34
N SER A 141 6.07 5.83 12.01
CA SER A 141 5.50 5.54 13.32
C SER A 141 4.14 4.82 13.22
N SER A 142 3.55 4.74 12.03
CA SER A 142 2.26 4.08 11.86
C SER A 142 2.38 2.55 11.91
N TYR A 143 1.38 1.91 12.51
CA TYR A 143 1.36 0.46 12.65
C TYR A 143 1.53 -0.30 11.32
N PRO A 144 0.84 0.06 10.22
CA PRO A 144 1.01 -0.65 8.95
C PRO A 144 2.48 -0.66 8.47
N VAL A 145 3.14 0.50 8.46
CA VAL A 145 4.53 0.60 7.99
C VAL A 145 5.51 -0.14 8.91
N ILE A 146 5.30 -0.05 10.22
CA ILE A 146 6.13 -0.79 11.18
C ILE A 146 6.00 -2.29 10.96
N TYR A 147 4.77 -2.80 10.85
CA TYR A 147 4.51 -4.20 10.60
C TYR A 147 5.11 -4.65 9.26
N ASP A 148 4.92 -3.84 8.21
CA ASP A 148 5.44 -4.12 6.87
C ASP A 148 6.97 -4.21 6.85
N LEU A 149 7.65 -3.33 7.57
CA LEU A 149 9.09 -3.36 7.65
C LEU A 149 9.60 -4.51 8.52
N GLN A 150 8.90 -4.83 9.61
CA GLN A 150 9.24 -5.99 10.45
C GLN A 150 9.12 -7.30 9.67
N SER A 151 8.04 -7.48 8.93
CA SER A 151 7.78 -8.67 8.12
C SER A 151 8.41 -8.60 6.72
N ARG A 152 9.07 -7.48 6.34
CA ARG A 152 9.56 -7.19 4.99
C ARG A 152 8.47 -7.41 3.96
N GLN A 153 7.27 -6.87 4.22
CA GLN A 153 6.16 -7.01 3.30
C GLN A 153 6.48 -6.37 1.94
N PRO A 154 6.41 -7.11 0.85
CA PRO A 154 6.62 -6.56 -0.48
C PRO A 154 5.62 -5.47 -0.87
N VAL A 155 4.56 -5.27 -0.07
CA VAL A 155 3.60 -4.18 -0.27
C VAL A 155 4.28 -2.82 -0.36
N LEU A 156 5.31 -2.56 0.45
CA LEU A 156 6.04 -1.29 0.43
C LEU A 156 6.80 -1.05 -0.88
N LEU A 157 7.33 -2.12 -1.50
CA LEU A 157 7.92 -2.03 -2.82
C LEU A 157 6.87 -1.63 -3.86
N PHE A 158 5.77 -2.39 -3.96
CA PHE A 158 4.75 -2.15 -4.96
C PHE A 158 4.03 -0.82 -4.75
N PHE A 159 3.84 -0.41 -3.50
CA PHE A 159 3.36 0.93 -3.15
C PHE A 159 4.33 2.02 -3.63
N GLY A 160 5.63 1.88 -3.35
CA GLY A 160 6.66 2.81 -3.81
C GLY A 160 6.71 2.92 -5.32
N LEU A 161 6.60 1.80 -6.05
CA LEU A 161 6.54 1.78 -7.52
C LEU A 161 5.27 2.47 -8.04
N ALA A 162 4.10 2.21 -7.45
CA ALA A 162 2.84 2.84 -7.84
C ALA A 162 2.86 4.36 -7.61
N VAL A 163 3.33 4.81 -6.44
CA VAL A 163 3.45 6.24 -6.12
C VAL A 163 4.54 6.91 -6.96
N GLY A 164 5.65 6.23 -7.21
CA GLY A 164 6.70 6.71 -8.12
C GLY A 164 6.19 6.89 -9.56
N SER A 165 5.41 5.92 -10.05
CA SER A 165 4.72 6.03 -11.33
C SER A 165 3.79 7.24 -11.39
N PHE A 166 2.97 7.42 -10.34
CA PHE A 166 2.06 8.55 -10.20
C PHE A 166 2.82 9.90 -10.23
N ALA A 167 3.93 10.01 -9.49
CA ALA A 167 4.75 11.22 -9.44
C ALA A 167 5.38 11.53 -10.80
N LEU A 168 5.92 10.53 -11.48
CA LEU A 168 6.50 10.67 -12.82
C LEU A 168 5.46 11.09 -13.85
N LEU A 169 4.24 10.54 -13.79
CA LEU A 169 3.14 10.95 -14.67
C LEU A 169 2.78 12.43 -14.45
N ARG A 170 2.74 12.89 -13.20
CA ARG A 170 2.51 14.30 -12.86
C ARG A 170 3.62 15.22 -13.37
N ALA A 171 4.86 14.74 -13.34
CA ALA A 171 6.02 15.46 -13.83
C ALA A 171 6.21 15.40 -15.36
N GLY A 172 5.32 14.71 -16.09
CA GLY A 172 5.41 14.57 -17.56
C GLY A 172 6.37 13.50 -18.05
N HIS A 173 6.98 12.72 -17.16
CA HIS A 173 7.88 11.60 -17.52
C HIS A 173 7.09 10.34 -17.85
N LEU A 174 6.48 10.30 -19.03
CA LEU A 174 5.43 9.34 -19.40
C LEU A 174 5.92 7.90 -19.52
N ILE A 175 7.08 7.67 -20.13
CA ILE A 175 7.63 6.31 -20.33
C ILE A 175 8.10 5.69 -18.99
N PRO A 176 8.93 6.36 -18.17
CA PRO A 176 9.29 5.84 -16.85
C PRO A 176 8.07 5.61 -15.95
N ALA A 177 7.05 6.49 -16.03
CA ALA A 177 5.80 6.30 -15.31
C ALA A 177 5.12 4.98 -15.71
N ALA A 178 5.06 4.66 -17.01
CA ALA A 178 4.46 3.43 -17.51
C ALA A 178 5.24 2.18 -17.04
N ILE A 179 6.57 2.22 -17.03
CA ILE A 179 7.41 1.11 -16.54
C ILE A 179 7.11 0.83 -15.06
N LEU A 180 7.15 1.87 -14.22
CA LEU A 180 6.87 1.69 -12.78
C LEU A 180 5.43 1.25 -12.54
N ALA A 181 4.46 1.72 -13.35
CA ALA A 181 3.07 1.27 -13.28
C ALA A 181 2.96 -0.23 -13.52
N VAL A 182 3.57 -0.75 -14.58
CA VAL A 182 3.56 -2.19 -14.90
C VAL A 182 4.24 -2.98 -13.78
N LEU A 183 5.41 -2.56 -13.30
CA LEU A 183 6.09 -3.26 -12.21
C LEU A 183 5.27 -3.26 -10.90
N SER A 184 4.50 -2.21 -10.64
CA SER A 184 3.65 -2.14 -9.46
C SER A 184 2.52 -3.18 -9.47
N THR A 185 2.11 -3.67 -10.65
CA THR A 185 1.06 -4.70 -10.78
C THR A 185 1.48 -6.07 -10.26
N GLY A 186 2.72 -6.25 -9.83
CA GLY A 186 3.13 -7.41 -9.05
C GLY A 186 2.32 -7.61 -7.76
N LYS A 187 1.62 -6.57 -7.29
CA LYS A 187 0.58 -6.65 -6.26
C LYS A 187 -0.65 -5.85 -6.73
N PRO A 188 -1.56 -6.48 -7.51
CA PRO A 188 -2.64 -5.76 -8.20
C PRO A 188 -3.51 -4.92 -7.28
N GLN A 189 -3.83 -5.39 -6.07
CA GLN A 189 -4.62 -4.65 -5.09
C GLN A 189 -3.95 -3.34 -4.63
N ILE A 190 -2.65 -3.20 -4.79
CA ILE A 190 -1.90 -1.97 -4.49
C ILE A 190 -1.81 -1.07 -5.73
N ALA A 191 -1.59 -1.68 -6.91
CA ALA A 191 -1.41 -0.93 -8.14
C ALA A 191 -2.72 -0.34 -8.68
N LEU A 192 -3.80 -1.13 -8.73
CA LEU A 192 -5.06 -0.74 -9.37
C LEU A 192 -5.68 0.56 -8.83
N PRO A 193 -5.74 0.79 -7.50
CA PRO A 193 -6.28 2.04 -6.97
C PRO A 193 -5.54 3.30 -7.44
N VAL A 194 -4.27 3.19 -7.80
CA VAL A 194 -3.46 4.29 -8.32
C VAL A 194 -3.49 4.33 -9.85
N LEU A 195 -3.46 3.18 -10.49
CA LEU A 195 -3.39 3.07 -11.94
C LEU A 195 -4.70 3.48 -12.62
N LEU A 196 -5.87 3.14 -12.06
CA LEU A 196 -7.17 3.53 -12.62
C LEU A 196 -7.32 5.05 -12.79
N PRO A 197 -7.08 5.90 -11.77
CA PRO A 197 -7.06 7.35 -11.94
C PRO A 197 -6.04 7.84 -12.97
N MET A 198 -4.85 7.23 -13.01
CA MET A 198 -3.82 7.59 -13.99
C MET A 198 -4.29 7.31 -15.41
N LEU A 199 -4.95 6.18 -15.65
CA LEU A 199 -5.51 5.82 -16.94
C LEU A 199 -6.65 6.77 -17.35
N THR A 200 -7.61 7.02 -16.47
CA THR A 200 -8.73 7.93 -16.76
C THR A 200 -8.24 9.33 -17.11
N CYS A 201 -7.26 9.84 -16.34
CA CYS A 201 -6.61 11.12 -16.63
C CYS A 201 -5.79 11.08 -17.94
N ALA A 202 -5.12 9.97 -18.26
CA ALA A 202 -4.37 9.85 -19.51
C ALA A 202 -5.28 9.78 -20.74
N PHE A 203 -6.43 9.11 -20.65
CA PHE A 203 -7.43 9.10 -21.71
C PHE A 203 -8.10 10.47 -21.90
N ALA A 204 -8.38 11.20 -20.80
CA ALA A 204 -8.95 12.56 -20.88
C ALA A 204 -8.00 13.54 -21.61
N ARG A 205 -6.70 13.37 -21.40
CA ARG A 205 -5.65 14.18 -22.01
C ARG A 205 -4.85 13.38 -23.04
N TRP A 206 -5.54 12.70 -23.95
CA TRP A 206 -4.94 11.78 -24.90
C TRP A 206 -3.78 12.37 -25.69
N HIS A 207 -3.94 13.56 -26.23
CA HIS A 207 -2.90 14.21 -27.04
C HIS A 207 -1.58 14.39 -26.28
N GLU A 208 -1.66 14.72 -24.99
CA GLU A 208 -0.50 14.95 -24.13
C GLU A 208 0.06 13.63 -23.58
N ARG A 209 -0.81 12.64 -23.29
CA ARG A 209 -0.49 11.46 -22.49
C ARG A 209 -0.58 10.12 -23.22
N LYS A 210 -0.83 10.10 -24.52
CA LYS A 210 -0.87 8.87 -25.32
C LYS A 210 0.41 8.02 -25.20
N ARG A 211 1.59 8.66 -25.05
CA ARG A 211 2.86 7.95 -24.84
C ARG A 211 2.85 7.11 -23.56
N PHE A 212 2.21 7.58 -22.48
CA PHE A 212 2.04 6.80 -21.27
C PHE A 212 1.20 5.54 -21.52
N VAL A 213 0.04 5.69 -22.17
CA VAL A 213 -0.87 4.56 -22.44
C VAL A 213 -0.24 3.55 -23.39
N ILE A 214 0.40 4.03 -24.47
CA ILE A 214 1.10 3.16 -25.44
C ILE A 214 2.26 2.42 -24.74
N SER A 215 3.09 3.12 -23.97
CA SER A 215 4.19 2.50 -23.25
C SER A 215 3.70 1.51 -22.21
N LEU A 216 2.62 1.84 -21.47
CA LEU A 216 2.00 0.92 -20.52
C LEU A 216 1.58 -0.38 -21.21
N GLY A 217 0.87 -0.29 -22.34
CA GLY A 217 0.49 -1.45 -23.13
C GLY A 217 1.69 -2.25 -23.63
N THR A 218 2.69 -1.57 -24.19
CA THR A 218 3.91 -2.22 -24.71
C THR A 218 4.67 -2.95 -23.60
N PHE A 219 4.94 -2.28 -22.47
CA PHE A 219 5.63 -2.92 -21.34
C PHE A 219 4.81 -4.04 -20.71
N SER A 220 3.48 -3.89 -20.64
CA SER A 220 2.62 -4.98 -20.19
C SER A 220 2.73 -6.21 -21.09
N LEU A 221 2.74 -6.03 -22.41
CA LEU A 221 2.93 -7.11 -23.36
C LEU A 221 4.32 -7.75 -23.25
N VAL A 222 5.38 -6.94 -23.10
CA VAL A 222 6.74 -7.46 -22.90
C VAL A 222 6.80 -8.30 -21.62
N ILE A 223 6.32 -7.77 -20.50
CA ILE A 223 6.32 -8.48 -19.21
C ILE A 223 5.48 -9.77 -19.29
N LEU A 224 4.32 -9.72 -19.93
CA LEU A 224 3.47 -10.90 -20.15
C LEU A 224 4.19 -11.94 -21.00
N SER A 225 4.82 -11.54 -22.10
CA SER A 225 5.58 -12.44 -22.98
C SER A 225 6.74 -13.11 -22.25
N VAL A 226 7.51 -12.35 -21.46
CA VAL A 226 8.59 -12.90 -20.62
C VAL A 226 8.02 -13.86 -19.59
N THR A 227 6.92 -13.50 -18.94
CA THR A 227 6.26 -14.35 -17.94
C THR A 227 5.80 -15.68 -18.53
N ILE A 228 5.18 -15.65 -19.71
CA ILE A 228 4.75 -16.86 -20.45
C ILE A 228 5.98 -17.71 -20.86
N ALA A 229 7.04 -17.08 -21.31
CA ALA A 229 8.27 -17.78 -21.71
C ALA A 229 8.94 -18.48 -20.50
N VAL A 230 8.86 -17.87 -19.30
CA VAL A 230 9.43 -18.42 -18.06
C VAL A 230 8.57 -19.56 -17.52
N SER A 231 7.24 -19.41 -17.54
CA SER A 231 6.29 -20.42 -17.05
C SER A 231 4.98 -20.35 -17.87
N PRO A 232 4.80 -21.19 -18.88
CA PRO A 232 3.62 -21.14 -19.75
C PRO A 232 2.28 -21.35 -19.01
N GLY A 233 2.28 -22.13 -17.91
CA GLY A 233 1.09 -22.44 -17.09
C GLY A 233 0.81 -21.44 -15.95
N TRP A 234 1.63 -20.41 -15.78
CA TRP A 234 1.65 -19.55 -14.60
C TRP A 234 0.31 -18.96 -14.21
N MET A 235 -0.52 -18.58 -15.18
CA MET A 235 -1.81 -17.93 -14.89
C MET A 235 -2.75 -18.88 -14.13
N ARG A 236 -2.85 -20.14 -14.59
CA ARG A 236 -3.67 -21.16 -13.92
C ARG A 236 -3.16 -21.46 -12.53
N GLU A 237 -1.84 -21.58 -12.40
CA GLU A 237 -1.17 -21.90 -11.14
C GLU A 237 -1.29 -20.74 -10.14
N TRP A 238 -1.12 -19.50 -10.61
CA TRP A 238 -1.34 -18.30 -9.79
C TRP A 238 -2.79 -18.20 -9.31
N ILE A 239 -3.78 -18.41 -10.20
CA ILE A 239 -5.19 -18.37 -9.82
C ILE A 239 -5.50 -19.45 -8.77
N ALA A 240 -4.96 -20.65 -8.94
CA ALA A 240 -5.12 -21.73 -7.97
C ALA A 240 -4.48 -21.38 -6.61
N ALA A 241 -3.27 -20.84 -6.61
CA ALA A 241 -2.58 -20.38 -5.40
C ALA A 241 -3.35 -19.23 -4.71
N LEU A 242 -3.86 -18.29 -5.49
CA LEU A 242 -4.66 -17.18 -4.99
C LEU A 242 -5.97 -17.67 -4.38
N HIS A 243 -6.65 -18.62 -5.03
CA HIS A 243 -7.90 -19.20 -4.52
C HIS A 243 -7.68 -19.90 -3.17
N ALA A 244 -6.61 -20.69 -3.05
CA ALA A 244 -6.24 -21.32 -1.78
C ALA A 244 -5.94 -20.25 -0.70
N TYR A 245 -5.21 -19.19 -1.05
CA TYR A 245 -4.88 -18.09 -0.13
C TYR A 245 -6.13 -17.34 0.37
N LEU A 246 -7.12 -17.12 -0.51
CA LEU A 246 -8.37 -16.41 -0.17
C LEU A 246 -9.17 -17.12 0.94
N GLN A 247 -8.95 -18.42 1.18
CA GLN A 247 -9.59 -19.15 2.27
C GLN A 247 -9.09 -18.73 3.67
N TYR A 248 -7.90 -18.13 3.76
CA TYR A 248 -7.27 -17.74 5.03
C TYR A 248 -7.36 -16.25 5.32
N ILE A 249 -7.65 -15.42 4.32
CA ILE A 249 -7.74 -13.98 4.49
C ILE A 249 -9.15 -13.56 4.90
N ARG A 250 -9.21 -12.48 5.66
CA ARG A 250 -10.49 -11.86 6.00
C ARG A 250 -11.14 -11.29 4.74
N PRO A 251 -12.46 -11.44 4.59
CA PRO A 251 -13.18 -10.82 3.49
C PRO A 251 -13.06 -9.28 3.54
N SER A 252 -13.46 -8.61 2.45
CA SER A 252 -13.52 -7.14 2.41
C SER A 252 -14.46 -6.61 3.50
N LEU A 253 -14.31 -5.31 3.83
CA LEU A 253 -15.16 -4.70 4.85
C LEU A 253 -16.64 -4.81 4.50
N ILE A 254 -17.01 -4.55 3.25
CA ILE A 254 -18.39 -4.64 2.76
C ILE A 254 -18.93 -6.07 2.89
N VAL A 255 -18.14 -7.07 2.47
CA VAL A 255 -18.53 -8.48 2.60
C VAL A 255 -18.63 -8.91 4.07
N SER A 256 -17.78 -8.38 4.93
CA SER A 256 -17.83 -8.65 6.38
C SER A 256 -19.09 -8.11 7.05
N ILE A 257 -19.63 -6.98 6.55
CA ILE A 257 -20.84 -6.33 7.10
C ILE A 257 -22.13 -6.95 6.55
N PHE A 258 -22.19 -7.19 5.23
CA PHE A 258 -23.41 -7.56 4.53
C PHE A 258 -23.49 -9.05 4.14
N GLY A 259 -22.46 -9.84 4.47
CA GLY A 259 -22.36 -11.24 4.05
C GLY A 259 -21.86 -11.42 2.61
N SER A 260 -21.56 -12.66 2.24
CA SER A 260 -20.84 -12.95 0.99
C SER A 260 -21.62 -12.53 -0.27
N GLN A 261 -22.90 -12.88 -0.37
CA GLN A 261 -23.69 -12.59 -1.59
C GLN A 261 -23.99 -11.09 -1.74
N VAL A 262 -24.64 -10.52 -0.73
CA VAL A 262 -25.04 -9.09 -0.75
C VAL A 262 -23.79 -8.20 -0.76
N GLY A 263 -22.79 -8.51 0.06
CA GLY A 263 -21.55 -7.75 0.12
C GLY A 263 -20.78 -7.77 -1.20
N THR A 264 -20.76 -8.91 -1.91
CA THR A 264 -20.13 -9.00 -3.23
C THR A 264 -20.89 -8.16 -4.27
N ALA A 265 -22.23 -8.20 -4.27
CA ALA A 265 -23.04 -7.37 -5.15
C ALA A 265 -22.80 -5.87 -4.90
N ILE A 266 -22.84 -5.45 -3.63
CA ILE A 266 -22.53 -4.06 -3.24
C ILE A 266 -21.11 -3.67 -3.67
N SER A 267 -20.12 -4.54 -3.48
CA SER A 267 -18.73 -4.29 -3.90
C SER A 267 -18.63 -4.09 -5.41
N GLY A 268 -19.35 -4.88 -6.21
CA GLY A 268 -19.45 -4.70 -7.66
C GLY A 268 -20.07 -3.35 -8.05
N ILE A 269 -21.17 -2.97 -7.41
CA ILE A 269 -21.82 -1.66 -7.63
C ILE A 269 -20.86 -0.51 -7.27
N LEU A 270 -20.20 -0.58 -6.14
CA LEU A 270 -19.22 0.44 -5.71
C LEU A 270 -18.02 0.51 -6.67
N PHE A 271 -17.56 -0.60 -7.20
CA PHE A 271 -16.51 -0.61 -8.21
C PHE A 271 -16.95 0.06 -9.52
N LEU A 272 -18.15 -0.23 -10.01
CA LEU A 272 -18.71 0.43 -11.19
C LEU A 272 -18.93 1.93 -10.94
N ALA A 273 -19.45 2.30 -9.77
CA ALA A 273 -19.61 3.69 -9.37
C ALA A 273 -18.25 4.41 -9.28
N LEU A 274 -17.19 3.74 -8.79
CA LEU A 274 -15.84 4.29 -8.82
C LEU A 274 -15.39 4.59 -10.24
N ILE A 275 -15.51 3.64 -11.17
CA ILE A 275 -15.10 3.84 -12.57
C ILE A 275 -15.87 5.00 -13.19
N ALA A 276 -17.20 5.06 -12.99
CA ALA A 276 -18.04 6.16 -13.47
C ALA A 276 -17.59 7.51 -12.89
N THR A 277 -17.34 7.57 -11.56
CA THR A 277 -16.88 8.79 -10.89
C THR A 277 -15.52 9.24 -11.40
N LEU A 278 -14.56 8.33 -11.55
CA LEU A 278 -13.24 8.65 -12.10
C LEU A 278 -13.35 9.18 -13.54
N TRP A 279 -14.26 8.60 -14.34
CA TRP A 279 -14.50 9.06 -15.72
C TRP A 279 -15.16 10.43 -15.77
N LEU A 280 -16.19 10.66 -14.98
CA LEU A 280 -16.90 11.94 -14.89
C LEU A 280 -15.99 13.08 -14.40
N HIS A 281 -15.08 12.75 -13.47
CA HIS A 281 -14.14 13.71 -12.87
C HIS A 281 -12.70 13.59 -13.42
N ARG A 282 -12.51 13.01 -14.61
CA ARG A 282 -11.21 12.69 -15.21
C ARG A 282 -10.26 13.88 -15.39
N GLU A 283 -10.77 15.10 -15.39
CA GLU A 283 -10.02 16.35 -15.50
C GLU A 283 -9.69 16.98 -14.13
N SER A 284 -10.24 16.42 -13.06
CA SER A 284 -10.00 16.91 -11.70
C SER A 284 -8.59 16.58 -11.18
N ASN A 285 -8.29 17.02 -9.97
CA ASN A 285 -7.01 16.75 -9.32
C ASN A 285 -6.72 15.24 -9.22
N LEU A 286 -5.63 14.80 -9.87
CA LEU A 286 -5.27 13.40 -9.93
C LEU A 286 -5.00 12.78 -8.54
N LEU A 287 -4.46 13.59 -7.57
CA LEU A 287 -4.25 13.10 -6.20
C LEU A 287 -5.58 12.83 -5.48
N PHE A 288 -6.60 13.67 -5.73
CA PHE A 288 -7.96 13.42 -5.21
C PHE A 288 -8.55 12.13 -5.79
N GLN A 289 -8.43 11.93 -7.11
CA GLN A 289 -8.92 10.72 -7.77
C GLN A 289 -8.22 9.47 -7.21
N ALA A 290 -6.90 9.51 -7.02
CA ALA A 290 -6.15 8.41 -6.43
C ALA A 290 -6.56 8.17 -4.96
N ALA A 291 -6.74 9.23 -4.19
CA ALA A 291 -7.19 9.15 -2.80
C ALA A 291 -8.60 8.52 -2.71
N PHE A 292 -9.54 8.96 -3.54
CA PHE A 292 -10.89 8.41 -3.62
C PHE A 292 -10.87 6.93 -4.02
N SER A 293 -10.10 6.59 -5.05
CA SER A 293 -9.95 5.21 -5.51
C SER A 293 -9.41 4.31 -4.40
N VAL A 294 -8.36 4.73 -3.68
CA VAL A 294 -7.78 3.97 -2.57
C VAL A 294 -8.81 3.71 -1.47
N VAL A 295 -9.61 4.71 -1.10
CA VAL A 295 -10.64 4.55 -0.07
C VAL A 295 -11.70 3.53 -0.51
N ILE A 296 -12.21 3.63 -1.73
CA ILE A 296 -13.19 2.67 -2.25
C ILE A 296 -12.60 1.26 -2.30
N PHE A 297 -11.37 1.10 -2.79
CA PHE A 297 -10.72 -0.21 -2.83
C PHE A 297 -10.58 -0.83 -1.43
N HIS A 298 -10.27 -0.04 -0.40
CA HIS A 298 -10.22 -0.52 0.98
C HIS A 298 -11.56 -1.04 1.51
N LEU A 299 -12.66 -0.59 0.96
CA LEU A 299 -14.00 -1.07 1.32
C LEU A 299 -14.34 -2.39 0.62
N ILE A 300 -13.99 -2.53 -0.67
CA ILE A 300 -14.50 -3.59 -1.55
C ILE A 300 -13.52 -4.75 -1.78
N VAL A 301 -12.21 -4.55 -1.54
CA VAL A 301 -11.18 -5.59 -1.73
C VAL A 301 -10.78 -6.16 -0.37
N PRO A 302 -10.50 -7.46 -0.26
CA PRO A 302 -9.91 -8.04 0.94
C PRO A 302 -8.53 -7.40 1.22
N TYR A 303 -8.43 -6.65 2.30
CA TYR A 303 -7.18 -6.03 2.72
C TYR A 303 -6.71 -6.59 4.05
N GLN A 304 -5.46 -6.99 4.09
CA GLN A 304 -4.74 -7.20 5.34
C GLN A 304 -4.29 -5.84 5.91
N THR A 305 -4.07 -5.78 7.21
CA THR A 305 -3.70 -4.53 7.91
C THR A 305 -2.45 -3.86 7.31
N TYR A 306 -1.51 -4.65 6.80
CA TYR A 306 -0.31 -4.14 6.14
C TYR A 306 -0.60 -3.39 4.82
N ASN A 307 -1.67 -3.69 4.10
CA ASN A 307 -2.04 -2.93 2.91
C ASN A 307 -2.52 -1.50 3.24
N ALA A 308 -2.78 -1.19 4.52
CA ALA A 308 -3.24 0.12 4.95
C ALA A 308 -2.19 1.25 4.74
N VAL A 309 -0.95 0.92 4.36
CA VAL A 309 0.01 1.93 3.87
C VAL A 309 -0.54 2.74 2.70
N MET A 310 -1.44 2.18 1.89
CA MET A 310 -2.13 2.88 0.82
C MET A 310 -2.93 4.10 1.31
N LEU A 311 -3.44 4.07 2.56
CA LEU A 311 -4.17 5.18 3.16
C LEU A 311 -3.30 6.44 3.33
N LEU A 312 -1.99 6.34 3.15
CA LEU A 312 -1.10 7.49 3.07
C LEU A 312 -1.50 8.45 1.93
N ILE A 313 -1.99 7.93 0.81
CA ILE A 313 -2.44 8.75 -0.34
C ILE A 313 -3.60 9.67 0.06
N PRO A 314 -4.75 9.16 0.57
CA PRO A 314 -5.83 10.04 1.00
C PRO A 314 -5.47 10.90 2.23
N VAL A 315 -4.58 10.45 3.12
CA VAL A 315 -4.11 11.27 4.24
C VAL A 315 -3.33 12.49 3.74
N VAL A 316 -2.37 12.29 2.83
CA VAL A 316 -1.61 13.41 2.24
C VAL A 316 -2.54 14.35 1.50
N TRP A 317 -3.50 13.82 0.71
CA TRP A 317 -4.48 14.66 0.05
C TRP A 317 -5.30 15.48 1.04
N ALA A 318 -5.81 14.87 2.10
CA ALA A 318 -6.64 15.51 3.12
C ALA A 318 -5.90 16.65 3.83
N GLU A 319 -4.69 16.39 4.25
CA GLU A 319 -3.88 17.38 4.97
C GLU A 319 -3.42 18.52 4.07
N ASP A 320 -3.01 18.25 2.84
CA ASP A 320 -2.61 19.29 1.90
C ASP A 320 -3.79 20.17 1.46
N ASN A 321 -5.04 19.68 1.60
CA ASN A 321 -6.27 20.41 1.29
C ASN A 321 -7.07 20.84 2.53
N ALA A 322 -6.55 20.66 3.73
CA ALA A 322 -7.23 20.99 4.99
C ALA A 322 -7.64 22.48 5.07
N TYR A 323 -6.87 23.37 4.46
CA TYR A 323 -7.16 24.81 4.40
C TYR A 323 -8.33 25.17 3.46
N LEU A 324 -8.70 24.27 2.53
CA LEU A 324 -9.83 24.46 1.62
C LEU A 324 -11.16 24.07 2.29
N ILE A 325 -11.06 23.37 3.41
CA ILE A 325 -12.21 22.98 4.22
C ILE A 325 -12.59 24.21 5.06
N PRO A 326 -13.80 24.79 4.90
CA PRO A 326 -14.17 25.99 5.62
C PRO A 326 -14.00 25.85 7.13
N VAL A 327 -13.23 26.74 7.75
CA VAL A 327 -12.92 26.71 9.20
C VAL A 327 -14.18 26.80 10.06
N ARG A 328 -15.30 27.29 9.51
CA ARG A 328 -16.62 27.35 10.16
C ARG A 328 -17.39 26.04 10.15
N ASP A 329 -16.93 25.04 9.41
CA ASP A 329 -17.63 23.78 9.33
C ASP A 329 -17.09 22.83 10.42
N TRP A 330 -17.80 22.79 11.53
CA TRP A 330 -17.51 22.00 12.73
C TRP A 330 -17.25 20.53 12.42
N GLY A 331 -18.03 19.98 11.46
CA GLY A 331 -17.91 18.60 11.06
C GLY A 331 -16.56 18.28 10.38
N ASN A 332 -16.08 19.14 9.52
CA ASN A 332 -14.82 18.93 8.81
C ASN A 332 -13.62 18.99 9.74
N GLN A 333 -13.64 19.90 10.74
CA GLN A 333 -12.60 19.94 11.77
C GLN A 333 -12.59 18.68 12.63
N LEU A 334 -13.77 18.20 13.04
CA LEU A 334 -13.89 16.96 13.81
C LEU A 334 -13.30 15.76 13.04
N ILE A 335 -13.57 15.66 11.75
CA ILE A 335 -13.04 14.59 10.89
C ILE A 335 -11.52 14.65 10.77
N LEU A 336 -10.95 15.85 10.56
CA LEU A 336 -9.49 16.03 10.53
C LEU A 336 -8.84 15.68 11.86
N VAL A 337 -9.46 16.08 12.96
CA VAL A 337 -9.00 15.70 14.30
C VAL A 337 -9.07 14.18 14.48
N ALA A 338 -10.18 13.54 14.11
CA ALA A 338 -10.33 12.09 14.18
C ALA A 338 -9.28 11.35 13.33
N MET A 339 -8.98 11.86 12.12
CA MET A 339 -7.94 11.33 11.25
C MET A 339 -6.55 11.44 11.89
N ARG A 340 -6.22 12.59 12.46
CA ARG A 340 -4.93 12.82 13.15
C ARG A 340 -4.81 11.97 14.41
N VAL A 341 -5.89 11.86 15.20
CA VAL A 341 -5.96 10.98 16.37
C VAL A 341 -5.77 9.52 15.95
N ALA A 342 -6.37 9.08 14.85
CA ALA A 342 -6.19 7.71 14.36
C ALA A 342 -4.74 7.44 13.90
N LEU A 343 -4.08 8.42 13.27
CA LEU A 343 -2.67 8.31 12.86
C LEU A 343 -1.73 8.23 14.08
N VAL A 344 -1.87 9.17 15.03
CA VAL A 344 -1.09 9.19 16.26
C VAL A 344 -1.48 8.03 17.18
N GLY A 345 -2.77 7.71 17.23
CA GLY A 345 -3.31 6.60 17.99
C GLY A 345 -2.78 5.24 17.52
N SER A 346 -2.52 5.07 16.24
CA SER A 346 -1.89 3.86 15.73
C SER A 346 -0.47 3.65 16.30
N TRP A 347 0.26 4.73 16.51
CA TRP A 347 1.57 4.72 17.17
C TRP A 347 1.46 4.40 18.66
N ILE A 348 0.55 5.07 19.39
CA ILE A 348 0.28 4.81 20.81
C ILE A 348 -0.21 3.37 21.01
N ALA A 349 -1.14 2.92 20.17
CA ALA A 349 -1.66 1.56 20.18
C ALA A 349 -0.56 0.52 20.01
N ASN A 350 0.40 0.79 19.14
CA ASN A 350 1.52 -0.10 18.90
C ASN A 350 2.50 -0.12 20.11
N ALA A 351 2.84 1.04 20.66
CA ALA A 351 3.68 1.15 21.86
C ALA A 351 3.02 0.46 23.07
N VAL A 352 1.74 0.73 23.31
CA VAL A 352 0.95 0.08 24.37
C VAL A 352 0.85 -1.42 24.10
N GLY A 353 0.63 -1.83 22.86
CA GLY A 353 0.57 -3.23 22.46
C GLY A 353 1.86 -3.99 22.78
N ILE A 354 3.02 -3.41 22.52
CA ILE A 354 4.32 -4.00 22.85
C ILE A 354 4.48 -4.16 24.36
N ILE A 355 4.11 -3.15 25.15
CA ILE A 355 4.21 -3.18 26.61
C ILE A 355 3.25 -4.23 27.18
N LEU A 356 2.00 -4.21 26.77
CA LEU A 356 0.96 -5.07 27.32
C LEU A 356 1.06 -6.53 26.85
N TRP A 357 1.72 -6.79 25.72
CA TRP A 357 1.90 -8.13 25.19
C TRP A 357 2.57 -9.09 26.18
N HIS A 358 3.50 -8.58 26.98
CA HIS A 358 4.27 -9.35 27.93
C HIS A 358 3.62 -9.42 29.34
N THR A 359 2.54 -8.67 29.60
CA THR A 359 2.02 -8.49 30.96
C THR A 359 0.78 -9.33 31.27
N SER A 360 -0.09 -9.60 30.29
CA SER A 360 -1.33 -10.35 30.55
C SER A 360 -2.01 -10.84 29.27
N PRO A 361 -2.93 -11.86 29.36
CA PRO A 361 -3.78 -12.27 28.24
C PRO A 361 -4.65 -11.14 27.68
N LEU A 362 -5.16 -10.26 28.58
CA LEU A 362 -5.91 -9.06 28.19
C LEU A 362 -5.02 -8.07 27.41
N GLY A 363 -3.76 -7.91 27.82
CA GLY A 363 -2.79 -7.10 27.10
C GLY A 363 -2.55 -7.60 25.69
N LYS A 364 -2.46 -8.91 25.47
CA LYS A 364 -2.35 -9.51 24.13
C LYS A 364 -3.59 -9.22 23.28
N LEU A 365 -4.80 -9.32 23.87
CA LEU A 365 -6.05 -9.02 23.17
C LEU A 365 -6.12 -7.54 22.76
N ILE A 366 -5.79 -6.63 23.66
CA ILE A 366 -5.74 -5.18 23.37
C ILE A 366 -4.71 -4.89 22.29
N ALA A 367 -3.50 -5.43 22.40
CA ALA A 367 -2.44 -5.27 21.41
C ALA A 367 -2.86 -5.75 20.01
N TRP A 368 -3.68 -6.79 19.96
CA TRP A 368 -4.18 -7.33 18.69
C TRP A 368 -5.35 -6.53 18.09
N LEU A 369 -6.28 -6.05 18.92
CA LEU A 369 -7.48 -5.33 18.48
C LEU A 369 -7.23 -3.86 18.17
N LEU A 370 -6.43 -3.19 18.98
CA LEU A 370 -6.29 -1.73 18.97
C LEU A 370 -5.71 -1.18 17.65
N PRO A 371 -4.64 -1.75 17.06
CA PRO A 371 -4.11 -1.26 15.79
C PRO A 371 -5.11 -1.38 14.64
N GLY A 372 -5.83 -2.50 14.56
CA GLY A 372 -6.87 -2.71 13.54
C GLY A 372 -8.04 -1.74 13.69
N THR A 373 -8.41 -1.41 14.92
CA THR A 373 -9.46 -0.41 15.22
C THR A 373 -9.03 0.98 14.77
N MET A 374 -7.79 1.39 15.04
CA MET A 374 -7.26 2.69 14.60
C MET A 374 -7.24 2.82 13.08
N VAL A 375 -6.86 1.77 12.36
CA VAL A 375 -6.93 1.76 10.88
C VAL A 375 -8.37 1.90 10.39
N ARG A 376 -9.34 1.25 11.04
CA ARG A 376 -10.77 1.40 10.67
C ARG A 376 -11.31 2.80 10.96
N MET A 377 -10.91 3.41 12.08
CA MET A 377 -11.26 4.81 12.39
C MET A 377 -10.68 5.78 11.37
N LEU A 378 -9.41 5.56 10.96
CA LEU A 378 -8.77 6.34 9.91
C LEU A 378 -9.56 6.22 8.59
N LEU A 379 -9.88 5.00 8.19
CA LEU A 379 -10.65 4.73 6.97
C LEU A 379 -12.03 5.38 7.04
N GLY A 380 -12.75 5.23 8.15
CA GLY A 380 -14.08 5.85 8.36
C GLY A 380 -14.02 7.37 8.25
N SER A 381 -13.03 8.02 8.87
CA SER A 381 -12.82 9.47 8.79
C SER A 381 -12.57 9.93 7.35
N LEU A 382 -11.76 9.19 6.60
CA LEU A 382 -11.46 9.48 5.20
C LEU A 382 -12.67 9.30 4.29
N VAL A 383 -13.48 8.25 4.51
CA VAL A 383 -14.74 8.02 3.78
C VAL A 383 -15.69 9.20 3.98
N VAL A 384 -15.95 9.58 5.23
CA VAL A 384 -16.84 10.71 5.54
C VAL A 384 -16.33 11.99 4.89
N MET A 385 -15.05 12.29 5.01
CA MET A 385 -14.48 13.49 4.41
C MET A 385 -14.62 13.52 2.89
N MET A 386 -14.39 12.40 2.21
CA MET A 386 -14.51 12.32 0.76
C MET A 386 -15.97 12.41 0.29
N VAL A 387 -16.90 11.78 0.99
CA VAL A 387 -18.32 11.91 0.71
C VAL A 387 -18.77 13.37 0.85
N VAL A 388 -18.35 14.04 1.93
CA VAL A 388 -18.65 15.47 2.14
C VAL A 388 -18.11 16.31 1.00
N GLN A 389 -16.88 16.05 0.53
CA GLN A 389 -16.27 16.81 -0.59
C GLN A 389 -16.95 16.56 -1.93
N VAL A 390 -17.46 15.35 -2.17
CA VAL A 390 -18.18 15.00 -3.41
C VAL A 390 -19.59 15.61 -3.41
N VAL A 391 -20.30 15.50 -2.27
CA VAL A 391 -21.71 15.96 -2.16
C VAL A 391 -21.81 17.48 -1.98
N PHE A 392 -20.87 18.06 -1.23
CA PHE A 392 -20.83 19.49 -0.91
C PHE A 392 -19.50 20.12 -1.34
N PRO A 393 -19.20 20.21 -2.65
CA PRO A 393 -17.95 20.80 -3.11
C PRO A 393 -17.87 22.25 -2.62
N SER A 394 -16.80 22.58 -1.89
CA SER A 394 -16.61 23.95 -1.44
C SER A 394 -16.45 24.86 -2.66
N LYS A 395 -17.15 26.03 -2.67
CA LYS A 395 -17.05 27.01 -3.77
C LYS A 395 -15.60 27.44 -4.05
N ARG A 396 -14.71 27.41 -3.03
CA ARG A 396 -13.29 27.68 -3.18
C ARG A 396 -12.54 26.54 -3.88
N LEU A 397 -12.90 25.27 -3.64
CA LEU A 397 -12.32 24.14 -4.34
C LEU A 397 -12.69 24.18 -5.83
N ALA A 398 -13.96 24.49 -6.15
CA ALA A 398 -14.41 24.66 -7.52
C ALA A 398 -13.69 25.82 -8.23
N ALA A 399 -13.48 26.95 -7.55
CA ALA A 399 -12.74 28.10 -8.08
C ALA A 399 -11.25 27.78 -8.31
N ASN A 400 -10.60 27.10 -7.36
CA ASN A 400 -9.18 26.72 -7.50
C ASN A 400 -8.98 25.62 -8.56
N LEU A 401 -9.91 24.72 -8.73
CA LEU A 401 -9.90 23.74 -9.82
C LEU A 401 -10.05 24.41 -11.19
N ALA A 402 -10.89 25.44 -11.28
CA ALA A 402 -11.04 26.24 -12.48
C ALA A 402 -9.81 27.10 -12.79
N THR A 403 -9.12 27.62 -11.77
CA THR A 403 -7.90 28.43 -11.93
C THR A 403 -6.71 27.56 -12.30
N ALA A 404 -6.56 26.39 -11.69
CA ALA A 404 -5.50 25.44 -12.01
C ALA A 404 -5.60 24.91 -13.46
N SER A 405 -6.81 24.73 -13.98
CA SER A 405 -7.03 24.36 -15.38
C SER A 405 -6.65 25.47 -16.36
N ARG A 406 -6.77 26.74 -15.98
CA ARG A 406 -6.38 27.90 -16.81
C ARG A 406 -4.87 28.13 -16.82
N THR A 407 -4.18 27.92 -15.70
CA THR A 407 -2.71 28.10 -15.61
C THR A 407 -1.96 27.04 -16.41
N VAL A 408 -2.48 25.81 -16.48
CA VAL A 408 -1.91 24.72 -17.30
C VAL A 408 -2.21 24.88 -18.79
N ALA A 409 -3.21 25.69 -19.16
CA ALA A 409 -3.52 25.98 -20.56
C ALA A 409 -2.64 27.11 -21.14
N LEU A 410 -1.86 27.80 -20.31
CA LEU A 410 -1.00 28.94 -20.68
C LEU A 410 0.51 28.61 -20.60
N THR A 411 0.88 27.42 -20.15
CA THR A 411 2.24 26.85 -20.20
C THR A 411 2.28 25.60 -21.11
#